data_f44bb4ccc38d308b5c83c203b30a1bf7
#
_entry.id   f44bb4ccc38d308b5c83c203b30a1bf7
#
_cell.length_a   1.000
_cell.length_b   1.000
_cell.length_c   1.000
_cell.angle_alpha   90.00
_cell.angle_beta   90.00
_cell.angle_gamma   90.00
#
_symmetry.space_group_name_H-M   'P 1'
#
loop_
_entity.id
_entity.type
_entity.pdbx_description
1 polymer ?
#
loop_
_entity_poly.entity_id
_entity_poly.type
_entity_poly.pdbx_seq_one_letter_code
_entity_poly.pdbx_strand_id
1 'polypeptide(L)'
;MTDEQRKSVILQYFRAFDNGGTAPDGSNILDLFAPDAQVYFPKWGIATGCDQIGKMFADLGSRLVSITHDYAHFNWIFSGTDVVVVEGTSHGEHVDGAWKAGDPAWGAGYWCDVFEVRDWLITRCFIYLDPDYGSADAVRYPWLSRAPD
;
A
#
# COMPACT_ATOMS: atom_id res chain seq x y z
N MET A 1 9.40 -20.43 5.58
CA MET A 1 8.50 -19.61 6.43
C MET A 1 7.08 -20.15 6.38
N THR A 2 6.34 -20.08 7.46
CA THR A 2 4.90 -20.35 7.49
C THR A 2 4.11 -19.13 6.96
N ASP A 3 2.83 -19.34 6.62
CA ASP A 3 1.94 -18.24 6.19
C ASP A 3 1.78 -17.17 7.27
N GLU A 4 1.69 -17.58 8.54
CA GLU A 4 1.60 -16.64 9.67
C GLU A 4 2.90 -15.81 9.85
N GLN A 5 4.05 -16.39 9.56
CA GLN A 5 5.32 -15.65 9.58
C GLN A 5 5.38 -14.62 8.44
N ARG A 6 4.96 -14.99 7.22
CA ARG A 6 4.87 -14.06 6.09
C ARG A 6 3.88 -12.94 6.38
N LYS A 7 2.71 -13.30 6.91
CA LYS A 7 1.70 -12.33 7.33
C LYS A 7 2.24 -11.34 8.36
N SER A 8 3.06 -11.80 9.32
CA SER A 8 3.64 -10.90 10.33
C SER A 8 4.58 -9.86 9.71
N VAL A 9 5.40 -10.23 8.71
CA VAL A 9 6.27 -9.29 7.99
C VAL A 9 5.44 -8.27 7.23
N ILE A 10 4.41 -8.71 6.51
CA ILE A 10 3.54 -7.84 5.73
C ILE A 10 2.76 -6.87 6.65
N LEU A 11 2.31 -7.33 7.82
CA LEU A 11 1.67 -6.43 8.79
C LEU A 11 2.63 -5.38 9.35
N GLN A 12 3.91 -5.71 9.54
CA GLN A 12 4.92 -4.72 9.93
C GLN A 12 5.11 -3.68 8.83
N TYR A 13 5.13 -4.09 7.55
CA TYR A 13 5.21 -3.19 6.40
C TYR A 13 4.05 -2.19 6.40
N PHE A 14 2.79 -2.64 6.49
CA PHE A 14 1.64 -1.73 6.50
C PHE A 14 1.68 -0.77 7.69
N ARG A 15 2.02 -1.26 8.88
CA ARG A 15 2.13 -0.41 10.08
C ARG A 15 3.25 0.62 9.96
N ALA A 16 4.38 0.25 9.38
CA ALA A 16 5.45 1.19 9.10
C ALA A 16 5.01 2.24 8.08
N PHE A 17 4.28 1.83 7.05
CA PHE A 17 3.76 2.73 6.01
C PHE A 17 2.78 3.76 6.62
N ASP A 18 1.84 3.32 7.46
CA ASP A 18 0.89 4.19 8.17
C ASP A 18 1.58 5.13 9.18
N ASN A 19 2.76 4.78 9.63
CA ASN A 19 3.55 5.55 10.60
C ASN A 19 4.77 6.25 9.97
N GLY A 20 4.63 6.71 8.72
CA GLY A 20 5.64 7.52 8.05
C GLY A 20 6.98 6.82 7.83
N GLY A 21 6.97 5.51 7.65
CA GLY A 21 8.15 4.69 7.35
C GLY A 21 8.84 4.08 8.58
N THR A 22 8.24 4.18 9.76
CA THR A 22 8.78 3.61 11.01
C THR A 22 7.91 2.45 11.50
N ALA A 23 8.49 1.27 11.60
CA ALA A 23 7.81 0.08 12.11
C ALA A 23 7.54 0.19 13.63
N PRO A 24 6.61 -0.63 14.20
CA PRO A 24 6.27 -0.56 15.63
C PRO A 24 7.44 -0.81 16.60
N ASP A 25 8.47 -1.52 16.17
CA ASP A 25 9.70 -1.77 16.93
C ASP A 25 10.74 -0.65 16.77
N GLY A 26 10.44 0.40 16.01
CA GLY A 26 11.33 1.53 15.73
C GLY A 26 12.27 1.34 14.54
N SER A 27 12.24 0.18 13.87
CA SER A 27 13.03 -0.06 12.66
C SER A 27 12.48 0.73 11.46
N ASN A 28 13.31 0.93 10.44
CA ASN A 28 12.91 1.58 9.21
C ASN A 28 12.14 0.61 8.32
N ILE A 29 11.13 1.09 7.59
CA ILE A 29 10.37 0.27 6.62
C ILE A 29 11.28 -0.41 5.61
N LEU A 30 12.42 0.20 5.25
CA LEU A 30 13.37 -0.36 4.29
C LEU A 30 14.11 -1.58 4.85
N ASP A 31 14.19 -1.74 6.17
CA ASP A 31 14.81 -2.91 6.81
C ASP A 31 13.98 -4.19 6.59
N LEU A 32 12.71 -4.06 6.15
CA LEU A 32 11.84 -5.17 5.79
C LEU A 32 12.09 -5.71 4.38
N PHE A 33 12.90 -5.04 3.56
CA PHE A 33 13.13 -5.39 2.17
C PHE A 33 14.49 -6.07 1.95
N ALA A 34 14.51 -7.06 1.06
CA ALA A 34 15.76 -7.62 0.56
C ALA A 34 16.57 -6.56 -0.21
N PRO A 35 17.91 -6.66 -0.25
CA PRO A 35 18.76 -5.68 -0.92
C PRO A 35 18.44 -5.45 -2.41
N ASP A 36 17.91 -6.47 -3.08
CA ASP A 36 17.52 -6.49 -4.50
C ASP A 36 16.00 -6.51 -4.71
N ALA A 37 15.23 -6.20 -3.68
CA ALA A 37 13.78 -6.21 -3.72
C ALA A 37 13.23 -5.29 -4.82
N GLN A 38 12.04 -5.65 -5.31
CA GLN A 38 11.29 -4.83 -6.28
C GLN A 38 9.98 -4.35 -5.68
N VAL A 39 9.69 -3.07 -5.85
CA VAL A 39 8.41 -2.45 -5.49
C VAL A 39 7.81 -1.79 -6.74
N TYR A 40 6.58 -2.14 -7.07
CA TYR A 40 5.79 -1.44 -8.07
C TYR A 40 4.73 -0.58 -7.40
N PHE A 41 4.66 0.68 -7.80
CA PHE A 41 3.57 1.58 -7.42
C PHE A 41 3.02 2.29 -8.68
N PRO A 42 1.69 2.35 -8.87
CA PRO A 42 1.08 3.00 -10.04
C PRO A 42 1.56 4.46 -10.15
N LYS A 43 1.84 4.90 -11.37
CA LYS A 43 2.46 6.19 -11.76
C LYS A 43 3.97 6.31 -11.46
N TRP A 44 4.51 5.64 -10.43
CA TRP A 44 5.96 5.64 -10.13
C TRP A 44 6.71 4.54 -10.87
N GLY A 45 6.02 3.44 -11.23
CA GLY A 45 6.66 2.31 -11.91
C GLY A 45 7.34 1.35 -10.93
N ILE A 46 8.46 0.75 -11.35
CA ILE A 46 9.20 -0.24 -10.56
C ILE A 46 10.48 0.39 -10.00
N ALA A 47 10.62 0.33 -8.69
CA ALA A 47 11.86 0.60 -7.96
C ALA A 47 12.56 -0.72 -7.63
N THR A 48 13.88 -0.78 -7.81
CA THR A 48 14.69 -1.95 -7.49
C THR A 48 15.79 -1.58 -6.50
N GLY A 49 15.87 -2.35 -5.41
CA GLY A 49 16.79 -2.13 -4.31
C GLY A 49 16.38 -1.00 -3.36
N CYS A 50 16.90 -1.06 -2.13
CA CYS A 50 16.48 -0.16 -1.04
C CYS A 50 16.62 1.33 -1.36
N ASP A 51 17.65 1.72 -2.11
CA ASP A 51 17.86 3.14 -2.48
C ASP A 51 16.74 3.69 -3.38
N GLN A 52 16.31 2.92 -4.39
CA GLN A 52 15.23 3.35 -5.28
C GLN A 52 13.88 3.26 -4.58
N ILE A 53 13.65 2.22 -3.78
CA ILE A 53 12.44 2.04 -2.98
C ILE A 53 12.29 3.21 -2.00
N GLY A 54 13.39 3.58 -1.30
CA GLY A 54 13.39 4.71 -0.39
C GLY A 54 13.04 6.04 -1.07
N LYS A 55 13.58 6.29 -2.27
CA LYS A 55 13.22 7.47 -3.07
C LYS A 55 11.75 7.46 -3.49
N MET A 56 11.22 6.31 -3.94
CA MET A 56 9.82 6.15 -4.30
C MET A 56 8.90 6.42 -3.10
N PHE A 57 9.20 5.86 -1.93
CA PHE A 57 8.39 6.05 -0.72
C PHE A 57 8.48 7.49 -0.19
N ALA A 58 9.65 8.14 -0.29
CA ALA A 58 9.79 9.54 0.09
C ALA A 58 8.97 10.46 -0.83
N ASP A 59 8.97 10.20 -2.14
CA ASP A 59 8.19 11.00 -3.09
C ASP A 59 6.68 10.78 -2.89
N LEU A 60 6.24 9.52 -2.75
CA LEU A 60 4.86 9.20 -2.42
C LEU A 60 4.44 9.82 -1.09
N GLY A 61 5.25 9.68 -0.04
CA GLY A 61 5.01 10.24 1.28
C GLY A 61 4.90 11.77 1.28
N SER A 62 5.58 12.45 0.35
CA SER A 62 5.45 13.90 0.19
C SER A 62 4.07 14.35 -0.30
N ARG A 63 3.28 13.42 -0.86
CA ARG A 63 1.92 13.65 -1.36
C ARG A 63 0.85 13.26 -0.34
N LEU A 64 1.17 12.44 0.63
CA LEU A 64 0.26 11.94 1.64
C LEU A 64 0.44 12.70 2.96
N VAL A 65 -0.60 13.38 3.42
CA VAL A 65 -0.63 14.01 4.76
C VAL A 65 -0.83 12.93 5.82
N SER A 66 -1.70 11.96 5.53
CA SER A 66 -1.90 10.78 6.36
C SER A 66 -2.42 9.60 5.54
N ILE A 67 -2.20 8.40 6.04
CA ILE A 67 -2.82 7.17 5.54
C ILE A 67 -3.10 6.25 6.71
N THR A 68 -4.18 5.50 6.64
CA THR A 68 -4.55 4.46 7.60
C THR A 68 -5.18 3.29 6.85
N HIS A 69 -4.64 2.10 7.02
CA HIS A 69 -5.18 0.87 6.47
C HIS A 69 -6.20 0.24 7.44
N ASP A 70 -7.28 -0.33 6.88
CA ASP A 70 -8.31 -1.02 7.67
C ASP A 70 -7.92 -2.48 7.93
N TYR A 71 -7.05 -2.69 8.90
CA TYR A 71 -6.47 -4.01 9.24
C TYR A 71 -7.51 -5.08 9.58
N ALA A 72 -8.67 -4.68 10.11
CA ALA A 72 -9.71 -5.62 10.52
C ALA A 72 -10.38 -6.32 9.31
N HIS A 73 -10.29 -5.70 8.14
CA HIS A 73 -10.96 -6.16 6.93
C HIS A 73 -9.99 -6.58 5.82
N PHE A 74 -8.72 -6.84 6.14
CA PHE A 74 -7.78 -7.40 5.18
C PHE A 74 -8.21 -8.80 4.74
N ASN A 75 -8.32 -9.00 3.43
CA ASN A 75 -8.51 -10.31 2.83
C ASN A 75 -7.17 -10.90 2.42
N TRP A 76 -6.79 -12.02 3.06
CA TRP A 76 -5.50 -12.68 2.87
C TRP A 76 -5.65 -13.90 1.99
N ILE A 77 -4.83 -14.00 0.94
CA ILE A 77 -4.77 -15.13 0.03
C ILE A 77 -3.34 -15.68 0.04
N PHE A 78 -3.19 -16.89 0.52
CA PHE A 78 -1.92 -17.61 0.57
C PHE A 78 -1.87 -18.64 -0.54
N SER A 79 -0.80 -18.61 -1.34
CA SER A 79 -0.63 -19.50 -2.49
C SER A 79 0.01 -20.86 -2.12
N GLY A 80 0.41 -21.06 -0.86
CA GLY A 80 1.22 -22.19 -0.43
C GLY A 80 2.70 -22.09 -0.84
N THR A 81 3.11 -20.94 -1.36
CA THR A 81 4.50 -20.60 -1.73
C THR A 81 4.93 -19.35 -0.97
N ASP A 82 5.98 -18.67 -1.45
CA ASP A 82 6.43 -17.38 -0.89
C ASP A 82 5.50 -16.20 -1.23
N VAL A 83 4.54 -16.41 -2.13
CA VAL A 83 3.61 -15.38 -2.60
C VAL A 83 2.40 -15.27 -1.67
N VAL A 84 2.11 -14.05 -1.25
CA VAL A 84 0.92 -13.67 -0.47
C VAL A 84 0.24 -12.51 -1.18
N VAL A 85 -1.07 -12.61 -1.37
CA VAL A 85 -1.90 -11.51 -1.87
C VAL A 85 -2.74 -10.98 -0.72
N VAL A 86 -2.78 -9.67 -0.59
CA VAL A 86 -3.59 -8.96 0.41
C VAL A 86 -4.40 -7.91 -0.29
N GLU A 87 -5.70 -7.91 -0.10
CA GLU A 87 -6.55 -6.80 -0.52
C GLU A 87 -7.21 -6.14 0.68
N GLY A 88 -7.50 -4.85 0.56
CA GLY A 88 -8.10 -4.10 1.64
C GLY A 88 -8.49 -2.70 1.22
N THR A 89 -8.77 -1.90 2.24
CA THR A 89 -9.11 -0.49 2.08
C THR A 89 -8.21 0.38 2.94
N SER A 90 -8.05 1.62 2.50
CA SER A 90 -7.37 2.67 3.25
C SER A 90 -8.13 3.98 3.13
N HIS A 91 -7.86 4.88 4.05
CA HIS A 91 -8.34 6.26 4.04
C HIS A 91 -7.24 7.18 4.58
N GLY A 92 -7.39 8.46 4.36
CA GLY A 92 -6.41 9.43 4.84
C GLY A 92 -6.61 10.79 4.22
N GLU A 93 -5.52 11.54 4.12
CA GLU A 93 -5.49 12.88 3.57
C GLU A 93 -4.32 13.00 2.59
N HIS A 94 -4.63 13.43 1.38
CA HIS A 94 -3.67 13.79 0.36
C HIS A 94 -3.48 15.31 0.36
N VAL A 95 -2.39 15.82 -0.17
CA VAL A 95 -2.16 17.28 -0.27
C VAL A 95 -3.28 18.03 -1.02
N ASP A 96 -4.03 17.33 -1.87
CA ASP A 96 -5.15 17.89 -2.63
C ASP A 96 -6.54 17.61 -2.00
N GLY A 97 -6.61 16.93 -0.85
CA GLY A 97 -7.85 16.64 -0.12
C GLY A 97 -7.89 15.27 0.55
N ALA A 98 -8.95 15.01 1.30
CA ALA A 98 -9.16 13.73 1.97
C ALA A 98 -9.70 12.67 1.01
N TRP A 99 -9.36 11.39 1.23
CA TRP A 99 -9.99 10.27 0.54
C TRP A 99 -10.52 9.22 1.53
N LYS A 100 -11.50 8.45 1.08
CA LYS A 100 -12.09 7.39 1.88
C LYS A 100 -12.59 6.26 0.97
N ALA A 101 -12.23 5.03 1.30
CA ALA A 101 -12.72 3.86 0.59
C ALA A 101 -14.26 3.77 0.67
N GLY A 102 -14.88 3.40 -0.45
CA GLY A 102 -16.33 3.26 -0.54
C GLY A 102 -17.10 4.57 -0.69
N ASP A 103 -16.46 5.73 -0.64
CA ASP A 103 -17.09 7.00 -1.02
C ASP A 103 -17.22 7.05 -2.54
N PRO A 104 -18.45 7.22 -3.11
CA PRO A 104 -18.63 7.29 -4.56
C PRO A 104 -17.90 8.44 -5.24
N ALA A 105 -17.54 9.47 -4.50
CA ALA A 105 -16.78 10.61 -5.01
C ALA A 105 -15.27 10.30 -5.15
N TRP A 106 -14.80 9.21 -4.55
CA TRP A 106 -13.37 8.87 -4.48
C TRP A 106 -13.07 7.49 -5.02
N GLY A 107 -12.30 7.40 -6.08
CA GLY A 107 -11.83 6.13 -6.64
C GLY A 107 -10.74 5.48 -5.80
N ALA A 108 -9.88 6.30 -5.16
CA ALA A 108 -8.80 5.82 -4.32
C ALA A 108 -9.30 5.20 -2.99
N GLY A 109 -8.45 4.35 -2.38
CA GLY A 109 -8.73 3.73 -1.10
C GLY A 109 -8.99 2.23 -1.15
N TYR A 110 -9.24 1.65 -2.33
CA TYR A 110 -9.22 0.20 -2.56
C TYR A 110 -7.88 -0.21 -3.15
N TRP A 111 -7.27 -1.24 -2.60
CA TRP A 111 -5.96 -1.70 -3.05
C TRP A 111 -5.85 -3.23 -2.98
N CYS A 112 -4.93 -3.76 -3.77
CA CYS A 112 -4.54 -5.16 -3.74
C CYS A 112 -3.03 -5.23 -3.93
N ASP A 113 -2.33 -5.79 -2.96
CA ASP A 113 -0.88 -5.92 -2.97
C ASP A 113 -0.47 -7.38 -3.12
N VAL A 114 0.51 -7.62 -3.97
CA VAL A 114 1.12 -8.93 -4.18
C VAL A 114 2.53 -8.92 -3.63
N PHE A 115 2.75 -9.68 -2.56
CA PHE A 115 4.05 -9.83 -1.91
C PHE A 115 4.73 -11.15 -2.26
N GLU A 116 6.06 -11.13 -2.33
CA GLU A 116 6.90 -12.30 -2.11
C GLU A 116 7.74 -12.06 -0.87
N VAL A 117 7.70 -13.02 0.08
CA VAL A 117 8.41 -12.92 1.36
C VAL A 117 9.25 -14.16 1.57
N ARG A 118 10.58 -13.99 1.65
CA ARG A 118 11.57 -15.04 1.87
C ARG A 118 12.53 -14.63 2.98
N ASP A 119 12.86 -15.55 3.85
CA ASP A 119 13.85 -15.34 4.92
C ASP A 119 13.60 -14.05 5.73
N TRP A 120 12.31 -13.80 6.05
CA TRP A 120 11.81 -12.63 6.79
C TRP A 120 11.94 -11.29 6.06
N LEU A 121 12.28 -11.29 4.78
CA LEU A 121 12.40 -10.09 3.95
C LEU A 121 11.39 -10.11 2.79
N ILE A 122 10.88 -8.94 2.45
CA ILE A 122 10.08 -8.72 1.26
C ILE A 122 11.02 -8.65 0.06
N THR A 123 10.90 -9.60 -0.86
CA THR A 123 11.66 -9.60 -2.11
C THR A 123 10.89 -8.94 -3.25
N ARG A 124 9.55 -8.88 -3.12
CA ARG A 124 8.69 -8.18 -4.06
C ARG A 124 7.44 -7.64 -3.34
N CYS A 125 7.06 -6.41 -3.69
CA CYS A 125 5.80 -5.80 -3.28
C CYS A 125 5.22 -5.03 -4.47
N PHE A 126 4.21 -5.60 -5.14
CA PHE A 126 3.53 -4.98 -6.25
C PHE A 126 2.14 -4.52 -5.83
N ILE A 127 1.94 -3.21 -5.87
CA ILE A 127 0.77 -2.52 -5.37
C ILE A 127 -0.14 -2.18 -6.53
N TYR A 128 -1.40 -2.59 -6.45
CA TYR A 128 -2.43 -2.32 -7.45
C TYR A 128 -3.56 -1.54 -6.80
N LEU A 129 -3.69 -0.30 -7.18
CA LEU A 129 -4.72 0.61 -6.67
C LEU A 129 -5.02 1.70 -7.71
N ASP A 130 -6.08 2.47 -7.46
CA ASP A 130 -6.31 3.72 -8.16
C ASP A 130 -5.47 4.81 -7.48
N PRO A 131 -4.46 5.38 -8.15
CA PRO A 131 -3.59 6.40 -7.58
C PRO A 131 -4.20 7.81 -7.60
N ASP A 132 -5.47 7.97 -7.98
CA ASP A 132 -6.18 9.25 -8.02
C ASP A 132 -6.67 9.68 -6.62
N TYR A 133 -5.74 9.79 -5.67
CA TYR A 133 -6.04 10.21 -4.31
C TYR A 133 -6.70 11.59 -4.22
N GLY A 134 -6.41 12.47 -5.17
CA GLY A 134 -7.01 13.82 -5.27
C GLY A 134 -8.38 13.83 -5.94
N SER A 135 -8.87 12.68 -6.40
CA SER A 135 -10.15 12.56 -7.13
C SER A 135 -10.28 13.49 -8.35
N ALA A 136 -9.16 13.72 -9.03
CA ALA A 136 -9.09 14.63 -10.17
C ALA A 136 -9.90 14.13 -11.38
N ASP A 137 -10.01 12.81 -11.52
CA ASP A 137 -10.70 12.15 -12.63
C ASP A 137 -12.15 11.73 -12.30
N ALA A 138 -12.61 11.90 -11.07
CA ALA A 138 -13.92 11.43 -10.61
C ALA A 138 -15.10 11.97 -11.46
N VAL A 139 -14.99 13.20 -11.95
CA VAL A 139 -16.00 13.84 -12.82
C VAL A 139 -16.23 13.13 -14.15
N ARG A 140 -15.28 12.30 -14.59
CA ARG A 140 -15.42 11.51 -15.83
C ARG A 140 -16.34 10.31 -15.67
N TYR A 141 -16.63 9.91 -14.43
CA TYR A 141 -17.37 8.70 -14.13
C TYR A 141 -18.73 9.05 -13.54
N PRO A 142 -19.84 9.02 -14.35
CA PRO A 142 -21.18 9.45 -13.91
C PRO A 142 -21.69 8.71 -12.67
N TRP A 143 -21.26 7.47 -12.44
CA TRP A 143 -21.66 6.68 -11.26
C TRP A 143 -20.98 7.13 -9.96
N LEU A 144 -19.83 7.86 -10.03
CA LEU A 144 -19.14 8.40 -8.87
C LEU A 144 -19.80 9.68 -8.34
N SER A 145 -20.55 10.35 -9.19
CA SER A 145 -21.22 11.63 -8.86
C SER A 145 -22.68 11.47 -8.44
N ARG A 146 -23.20 10.24 -8.34
CA ARG A 146 -24.56 10.00 -7.86
C ARG A 146 -24.62 10.21 -6.35
N ALA A 147 -25.42 11.20 -5.93
CA ALA A 147 -25.82 11.26 -4.54
C ALA A 147 -26.50 9.93 -4.14
N PRO A 148 -26.25 9.42 -2.93
CA PRO A 148 -27.04 8.29 -2.44
C PRO A 148 -28.53 8.67 -2.43
N ASP A 149 -29.36 7.79 -3.01
CA ASP A 149 -30.83 7.89 -2.93
C ASP A 149 -31.31 7.82 -1.48
#